data_7e32f692fdc4baf8fc36cf6790cbed67
#
_entry.id   7e32f692fdc4baf8fc36cf6790cbed67
#
_cell.length_a   1.000
_cell.length_b   1.000
_cell.length_c   1.000
_cell.angle_alpha   90.00
_cell.angle_beta   90.00
_cell.angle_gamma   90.00
#
_symmetry.space_group_name_H-M   'P 1'
#
loop_
_entity.id
_entity.type
_entity.pdbx_description
1 polymer ?
#
loop_
_entity_poly.entity_id
_entity_poly.type
_entity_poly.pdbx_seq_one_letter_code
_entity_poly.pdbx_strand_id
1 'polypeptide(L)'
;MNHKKIIITIFVVTLILVCVCIFAYPSLYEYQCKNRYFENFSKKITNEILESNIVVVKQEKKIAEDITTFSWDFGASGVVFDSEDNTYYALTAYHVVKDFENADYIIIPYGVPTYSEYSKNSKTHISNQMYYEQFEKAQLVFADETYDLAVISFKSEKKLKVLPICEDNPKYNEAIMVISNPEGERFFHSYGNICSKDYYIFESNDELPPVSTFKHNAYENYGSSGSVVLNKKMEIVGINIGGGRDFMNRFKYGVMVPCELISEFLEKCNQNNT
;
A
#
# COMPACT_ATOMS: atom_id res chain seq x y z
N MET A 1 31.07 49.62 -6.99
CA MET A 1 30.81 48.30 -7.55
C MET A 1 29.98 48.47 -8.82
N ASN A 2 30.38 47.88 -9.95
CA ASN A 2 29.78 48.15 -11.26
C ASN A 2 28.33 47.61 -11.30
N HIS A 3 27.34 48.46 -11.65
CA HIS A 3 25.92 48.08 -11.70
C HIS A 3 25.67 46.74 -12.44
N LYS A 4 26.41 46.47 -13.51
CA LYS A 4 26.35 45.19 -14.23
C LYS A 4 26.73 43.98 -13.34
N LYS A 5 27.76 44.12 -12.49
CA LYS A 5 28.16 43.03 -11.57
C LYS A 5 27.09 42.76 -10.51
N ILE A 6 26.43 43.79 -9.99
CA ILE A 6 25.34 43.64 -9.00
C ILE A 6 24.16 42.92 -9.65
N ILE A 7 23.75 43.30 -10.86
CA ILE A 7 22.64 42.65 -11.59
C ILE A 7 22.93 41.15 -11.84
N ILE A 8 24.16 40.87 -12.31
CA ILE A 8 24.58 39.47 -12.55
C ILE A 8 24.57 38.67 -11.25
N THR A 9 25.08 39.25 -10.16
CA THR A 9 25.08 38.56 -8.84
C THR A 9 23.65 38.27 -8.36
N ILE A 10 22.74 39.24 -8.46
CA ILE A 10 21.33 39.04 -8.09
C ILE A 10 20.71 37.95 -8.96
N PHE A 11 20.92 37.97 -10.26
CA PHE A 11 20.40 36.95 -11.17
C PHE A 11 20.90 35.55 -10.83
N VAL A 12 22.22 35.40 -10.57
CA VAL A 12 22.80 34.08 -10.19
C VAL A 12 22.26 33.60 -8.85
N VAL A 13 22.14 34.48 -7.84
CA VAL A 13 21.58 34.14 -6.54
C VAL A 13 20.10 33.71 -6.68
N THR A 14 19.32 34.46 -7.46
CA THR A 14 17.91 34.10 -7.72
C THR A 14 17.80 32.74 -8.43
N LEU A 15 18.65 32.48 -9.42
CA LEU A 15 18.68 31.22 -10.12
C LEU A 15 19.02 30.04 -9.19
N ILE A 16 20.01 30.22 -8.30
CA ILE A 16 20.38 29.22 -7.28
C ILE A 16 19.21 28.98 -6.34
N LEU A 17 18.53 30.01 -5.85
CA LEU A 17 17.37 29.89 -4.97
C LEU A 17 16.22 29.13 -5.66
N VAL A 18 15.95 29.45 -6.93
CA VAL A 18 14.94 28.72 -7.74
C VAL A 18 15.32 27.24 -7.89
N CYS A 19 16.59 26.94 -8.18
CA CYS A 19 17.06 25.55 -8.25
C CYS A 19 16.90 24.83 -6.90
N VAL A 20 17.25 25.47 -5.78
CA VAL A 20 17.05 24.90 -4.43
C VAL A 20 15.57 24.64 -4.18
N CYS A 21 14.66 25.56 -4.53
CA CYS A 21 13.23 25.34 -4.37
C CYS A 21 12.71 24.18 -5.22
N ILE A 22 13.18 24.05 -6.47
CA ILE A 22 12.72 22.99 -7.38
C ILE A 22 13.27 21.62 -6.98
N PHE A 23 14.52 21.53 -6.54
CA PHE A 23 15.18 20.24 -6.33
C PHE A 23 15.24 19.80 -4.86
N ALA A 24 15.46 20.72 -3.92
CA ALA A 24 15.62 20.37 -2.51
C ALA A 24 14.27 20.28 -1.77
N TYR A 25 13.32 21.19 -2.05
CA TYR A 25 12.04 21.21 -1.32
C TYR A 25 11.21 19.93 -1.49
N PRO A 26 11.00 19.38 -2.69
CA PRO A 26 10.24 18.14 -2.83
C PRO A 26 10.90 16.92 -2.15
N SER A 27 12.23 16.85 -2.15
CA SER A 27 12.96 15.79 -1.42
C SER A 27 12.81 15.94 0.10
N LEU A 28 12.81 17.16 0.60
CA LEU A 28 12.56 17.45 2.01
C LEU A 28 11.11 17.13 2.39
N TYR A 29 10.15 17.44 1.53
CA TYR A 29 8.74 17.10 1.75
C TYR A 29 8.53 15.58 1.83
N GLU A 30 9.09 14.81 0.90
CA GLU A 30 9.03 13.35 0.93
C GLU A 30 9.64 12.79 2.21
N TYR A 31 10.84 13.27 2.58
CA TYR A 31 11.49 12.91 3.83
C TYR A 31 10.62 13.22 5.06
N GLN A 32 9.98 14.40 5.08
CA GLN A 32 9.06 14.77 6.17
C GLN A 32 7.81 13.86 6.21
N CYS A 33 7.26 13.48 5.07
CA CYS A 33 6.12 12.56 5.01
C CYS A 33 6.52 11.16 5.51
N LYS A 34 7.67 10.64 5.07
CA LYS A 34 8.18 9.33 5.50
C LYS A 34 8.50 9.29 7.01
N ASN A 35 9.01 10.37 7.58
CA ASN A 35 9.44 10.45 8.98
C ASN A 35 8.45 11.20 9.89
N ARG A 36 7.23 11.45 9.43
CA ARG A 36 6.19 12.09 10.25
C ARG A 36 5.83 11.16 11.42
N TYR A 37 5.62 11.75 12.58
CA TYR A 37 5.28 11.04 13.79
C TYR A 37 4.02 11.62 14.45
N PHE A 38 3.06 10.75 14.77
CA PHE A 38 1.86 11.10 15.51
C PHE A 38 1.75 10.25 16.78
N GLU A 39 2.04 10.83 17.93
CA GLU A 39 2.08 10.13 19.23
C GLU A 39 0.79 9.33 19.52
N ASN A 40 -0.37 9.89 19.17
CA ASN A 40 -1.67 9.26 19.39
C ASN A 40 -1.87 7.96 18.62
N PHE A 41 -1.15 7.77 17.50
CA PHE A 41 -1.15 6.53 16.75
C PHE A 41 -0.07 5.58 17.25
N SER A 42 1.15 6.07 17.46
CA SER A 42 2.28 5.22 17.85
C SER A 42 2.04 4.48 19.14
N LYS A 43 1.29 5.06 20.09
CA LYS A 43 0.87 4.39 21.32
C LYS A 43 -0.17 3.28 21.13
N LYS A 44 -0.87 3.26 19.99
CA LYS A 44 -1.91 2.28 19.66
C LYS A 44 -1.42 1.20 18.72
N ILE A 45 -0.27 1.39 18.08
CA ILE A 45 0.34 0.34 17.26
C ILE A 45 0.82 -0.75 18.20
N THR A 46 0.18 -1.89 18.10
CA THR A 46 0.57 -3.12 18.78
C THR A 46 0.87 -4.19 17.74
N ASN A 47 1.53 -5.27 18.15
CA ASN A 47 1.70 -6.41 17.27
C ASN A 47 0.36 -6.94 16.75
N GLU A 48 -0.71 -6.89 17.55
CA GLU A 48 -2.06 -7.29 17.14
C GLU A 48 -2.57 -6.47 15.95
N ILE A 49 -2.39 -5.13 15.97
CA ILE A 49 -2.77 -4.27 14.82
C ILE A 49 -1.94 -4.61 13.59
N LEU A 50 -0.64 -4.84 13.76
CA LEU A 50 0.24 -5.23 12.65
C LEU A 50 -0.09 -6.63 12.11
N GLU A 51 -0.58 -7.54 12.95
CA GLU A 51 -1.03 -8.89 12.55
C GLU A 51 -2.29 -8.88 11.67
N SER A 52 -3.01 -7.76 11.57
CA SER A 52 -4.10 -7.61 10.58
C SER A 52 -3.58 -7.39 9.17
N ASN A 53 -2.31 -7.04 9.00
CA ASN A 53 -1.74 -6.69 7.70
C ASN A 53 -0.93 -7.86 7.13
N ILE A 54 -1.06 -8.03 5.83
CA ILE A 54 -0.40 -9.08 5.06
C ILE A 54 0.38 -8.47 3.90
N VAL A 55 1.41 -9.20 3.45
CA VAL A 55 2.04 -8.95 2.15
C VAL A 55 1.46 -9.93 1.15
N VAL A 56 1.06 -9.43 -0.01
CA VAL A 56 0.54 -10.21 -1.14
C VAL A 56 1.63 -10.28 -2.19
N VAL A 57 2.31 -11.42 -2.31
CA VAL A 57 3.43 -11.63 -3.25
C VAL A 57 2.92 -12.34 -4.49
N LYS A 58 3.04 -11.72 -5.65
CA LYS A 58 2.72 -12.36 -6.93
C LYS A 58 3.83 -13.34 -7.31
N GLN A 59 3.45 -14.57 -7.60
CA GLN A 59 4.30 -15.62 -8.15
C GLN A 59 3.92 -15.87 -9.61
N GLU A 60 4.79 -15.53 -10.53
CA GLU A 60 4.62 -15.86 -11.95
C GLU A 60 5.34 -17.16 -12.30
N LYS A 61 4.65 -18.00 -13.08
CA LYS A 61 5.19 -19.23 -13.63
C LYS A 61 5.44 -19.04 -15.13
N LYS A 62 6.67 -19.27 -15.57
CA LYS A 62 7.04 -19.27 -17.00
C LYS A 62 7.50 -20.66 -17.41
N ILE A 63 6.97 -21.15 -18.53
CA ILE A 63 7.34 -22.45 -19.13
C ILE A 63 7.99 -22.14 -20.48
N ALA A 64 9.25 -22.54 -20.66
CA ALA A 64 9.98 -22.41 -21.91
C ALA A 64 10.80 -23.68 -22.13
N GLU A 65 10.66 -24.32 -23.31
CA GLU A 65 11.41 -25.52 -23.72
C GLU A 65 11.43 -26.62 -22.62
N ASP A 66 10.25 -26.93 -22.04
CA ASP A 66 10.08 -27.89 -20.94
C ASP A 66 10.71 -27.49 -19.58
N ILE A 67 11.27 -26.30 -19.49
CA ILE A 67 11.80 -25.75 -18.23
C ILE A 67 10.75 -24.84 -17.59
N THR A 68 10.35 -25.16 -16.35
CA THR A 68 9.50 -24.31 -15.54
C THR A 68 10.38 -23.40 -14.68
N THR A 69 10.15 -22.09 -14.76
CA THR A 69 10.81 -21.09 -13.90
C THR A 69 9.74 -20.30 -13.14
N PHE A 70 10.09 -19.86 -11.93
CA PHE A 70 9.24 -19.02 -11.10
C PHE A 70 9.94 -17.70 -10.83
N SER A 71 9.16 -16.62 -10.79
CA SER A 71 9.60 -15.30 -10.35
C SER A 71 8.62 -14.73 -9.33
N TRP A 72 9.12 -13.94 -8.40
CA TRP A 72 8.34 -13.29 -7.33
C TRP A 72 8.64 -11.81 -7.33
N ASP A 73 7.60 -11.01 -7.14
CA ASP A 73 7.76 -9.59 -6.89
C ASP A 73 8.13 -9.33 -5.41
N PHE A 74 8.31 -8.07 -5.03
CA PHE A 74 8.58 -7.70 -3.63
C PHE A 74 7.31 -7.66 -2.76
N GLY A 75 6.15 -7.85 -3.37
CA GLY A 75 4.84 -7.89 -2.73
C GLY A 75 4.16 -6.53 -2.65
N ALA A 76 2.83 -6.60 -2.62
CA ALA A 76 1.92 -5.51 -2.32
C ALA A 76 1.34 -5.70 -0.91
N SER A 77 0.33 -4.92 -0.56
CA SER A 77 -0.26 -4.91 0.78
C SER A 77 -1.69 -5.44 0.79
N GLY A 78 -2.13 -5.92 1.94
CA GLY A 78 -3.52 -6.27 2.20
C GLY A 78 -3.84 -6.17 3.68
N VAL A 79 -5.13 -6.14 4.04
CA VAL A 79 -5.60 -6.06 5.42
C VAL A 79 -6.74 -7.03 5.68
N VAL A 80 -6.65 -7.77 6.78
CA VAL A 80 -7.70 -8.69 7.26
C VAL A 80 -8.86 -7.88 7.85
N PHE A 81 -10.06 -8.07 7.28
CA PHE A 81 -11.27 -7.37 7.72
C PHE A 81 -12.37 -8.32 8.20
N ASP A 82 -12.26 -9.64 7.90
CA ASP A 82 -13.22 -10.63 8.35
C ASP A 82 -12.57 -12.02 8.50
N SER A 83 -13.23 -12.93 9.21
CA SER A 83 -12.76 -14.30 9.37
C SER A 83 -13.91 -15.25 9.72
N GLU A 84 -13.83 -16.50 9.21
CA GLU A 84 -14.70 -17.60 9.55
C GLU A 84 -13.81 -18.83 9.85
N ASP A 85 -13.87 -19.33 11.08
CA ASP A 85 -12.95 -20.38 11.59
C ASP A 85 -11.47 -20.00 11.39
N ASN A 86 -10.74 -20.80 10.61
CA ASN A 86 -9.34 -20.56 10.24
C ASN A 86 -9.17 -19.91 8.86
N THR A 87 -10.27 -19.50 8.22
CA THR A 87 -10.25 -18.77 6.96
C THR A 87 -10.34 -17.29 7.24
N TYR A 88 -9.40 -16.52 6.68
CA TYR A 88 -9.35 -15.08 6.80
C TYR A 88 -9.66 -14.43 5.47
N TYR A 89 -10.39 -13.33 5.51
CA TYR A 89 -10.72 -12.51 4.35
C TYR A 89 -9.97 -11.18 4.44
N ALA A 90 -9.28 -10.84 3.36
CA ALA A 90 -8.49 -9.62 3.29
C ALA A 90 -8.89 -8.75 2.09
N LEU A 91 -8.90 -7.43 2.32
CA LEU A 91 -8.99 -6.42 1.27
C LEU A 91 -7.60 -6.13 0.71
N THR A 92 -7.52 -5.99 -0.60
CA THR A 92 -6.35 -5.49 -1.34
C THR A 92 -6.82 -4.70 -2.56
N ALA A 93 -5.91 -4.09 -3.32
CA ALA A 93 -6.27 -3.45 -4.58
C ALA A 93 -6.48 -4.49 -5.69
N TYR A 94 -7.45 -4.23 -6.61
CA TYR A 94 -7.70 -5.10 -7.76
C TYR A 94 -6.46 -5.25 -8.63
N HIS A 95 -5.78 -4.17 -8.97
CA HIS A 95 -4.60 -4.21 -9.84
C HIS A 95 -3.45 -5.06 -9.29
N VAL A 96 -3.41 -5.31 -7.97
CA VAL A 96 -2.46 -6.22 -7.33
C VAL A 96 -2.72 -7.66 -7.74
N VAL A 97 -3.99 -8.04 -7.88
CA VAL A 97 -4.44 -9.42 -8.10
C VAL A 97 -5.10 -9.65 -9.48
N LYS A 98 -5.04 -8.67 -10.38
CA LYS A 98 -5.71 -8.73 -11.69
C LYS A 98 -5.33 -9.94 -12.56
N ASP A 99 -4.15 -10.52 -12.33
CA ASP A 99 -3.66 -11.68 -13.08
C ASP A 99 -3.96 -13.02 -12.38
N PHE A 100 -5.00 -13.09 -11.54
CA PHE A 100 -5.29 -14.27 -10.71
C PHE A 100 -5.49 -15.57 -11.50
N GLU A 101 -5.87 -15.47 -12.78
CA GLU A 101 -5.99 -16.63 -13.69
C GLU A 101 -4.64 -17.22 -14.10
N ASN A 102 -3.56 -16.42 -14.10
CA ASN A 102 -2.25 -16.78 -14.64
C ASN A 102 -1.12 -16.77 -13.62
N ALA A 103 -1.38 -16.30 -12.40
CA ALA A 103 -0.40 -16.20 -11.33
C ALA A 103 -0.95 -16.67 -10.00
N ASP A 104 -0.09 -17.21 -9.15
CA ASP A 104 -0.41 -17.47 -7.75
C ASP A 104 -0.10 -16.21 -6.91
N TYR A 105 -0.88 -16.00 -5.84
CA TYR A 105 -0.64 -14.93 -4.88
C TYR A 105 -0.38 -15.52 -3.51
N ILE A 106 0.82 -15.30 -3.00
CA ILE A 106 1.31 -15.89 -1.75
C ILE A 106 1.10 -14.89 -0.63
N ILE A 107 0.54 -15.35 0.48
CA ILE A 107 0.26 -14.51 1.65
C ILE A 107 1.40 -14.61 2.65
N ILE A 108 2.05 -13.47 2.92
CA ILE A 108 3.10 -13.38 3.92
C ILE A 108 2.55 -12.65 5.15
N PRO A 109 2.42 -13.29 6.30
CA PRO A 109 1.91 -12.68 7.51
C PRO A 109 2.95 -11.78 8.19
N TYR A 110 2.47 -10.96 9.14
CA TYR A 110 3.32 -10.11 9.97
C TYR A 110 4.44 -10.90 10.68
N GLY A 111 5.61 -10.30 10.73
CA GLY A 111 6.79 -10.85 11.43
C GLY A 111 7.63 -11.84 10.63
N VAL A 112 7.22 -12.16 9.39
CA VAL A 112 8.01 -13.01 8.49
C VAL A 112 9.01 -12.14 7.72
N PRO A 113 10.32 -12.45 7.71
CA PRO A 113 11.33 -11.69 6.97
C PRO A 113 11.16 -11.81 5.46
N THR A 114 11.78 -10.95 4.70
CA THR A 114 11.93 -11.13 3.24
C THR A 114 12.85 -12.33 2.96
N TYR A 115 12.76 -12.92 1.76
CA TYR A 115 13.70 -13.97 1.39
C TYR A 115 15.18 -13.50 1.48
N SER A 116 15.44 -12.26 1.10
CA SER A 116 16.79 -11.67 1.19
C SER A 116 17.30 -11.59 2.64
N GLU A 117 16.45 -11.19 3.59
CA GLU A 117 16.79 -11.16 5.02
C GLU A 117 16.94 -12.58 5.59
N TYR A 118 16.02 -13.49 5.23
CA TYR A 118 16.08 -14.89 5.60
C TYR A 118 17.39 -15.53 5.12
N SER A 119 17.73 -15.37 3.84
CA SER A 119 18.94 -15.93 3.22
C SER A 119 20.23 -15.42 3.87
N LYS A 120 20.26 -14.15 4.32
CA LYS A 120 21.43 -13.58 5.03
C LYS A 120 21.58 -14.09 6.46
N ASN A 121 20.47 -14.35 7.15
CA ASN A 121 20.47 -14.65 8.59
C ASN A 121 20.29 -16.14 8.89
N SER A 122 19.83 -16.94 7.94
CA SER A 122 19.62 -18.37 8.12
C SER A 122 20.89 -19.18 7.99
N LYS A 123 21.05 -20.19 8.85
CA LYS A 123 22.09 -21.21 8.71
C LYS A 123 21.77 -22.25 7.63
N THR A 124 20.51 -22.34 7.24
CA THR A 124 20.02 -23.28 6.22
C THR A 124 19.76 -22.51 4.93
N HIS A 125 20.47 -22.88 3.88
CA HIS A 125 20.26 -22.30 2.55
C HIS A 125 19.17 -23.09 1.84
N ILE A 126 18.00 -22.45 1.62
CA ILE A 126 16.95 -22.96 0.77
C ILE A 126 16.78 -22.05 -0.45
N SER A 127 16.21 -22.57 -1.54
CA SER A 127 15.94 -21.75 -2.71
C SER A 127 14.80 -20.74 -2.43
N ASN A 128 14.70 -19.72 -3.27
CA ASN A 128 13.58 -18.77 -3.22
C ASN A 128 12.24 -19.48 -3.35
N GLN A 129 12.15 -20.46 -4.24
CA GLN A 129 10.96 -21.29 -4.42
C GLN A 129 10.59 -22.03 -3.14
N MET A 130 11.53 -22.76 -2.53
CA MET A 130 11.30 -23.49 -1.27
C MET A 130 10.91 -22.54 -0.12
N TYR A 131 11.38 -21.29 -0.16
CA TYR A 131 11.00 -20.30 0.84
C TYR A 131 9.54 -19.89 0.69
N TYR A 132 9.10 -19.58 -0.55
CA TYR A 132 7.73 -19.13 -0.78
C TYR A 132 6.71 -20.26 -0.75
N GLU A 133 7.10 -21.52 -1.04
CA GLU A 133 6.22 -22.70 -0.93
C GLU A 133 5.78 -23.04 0.51
N GLN A 134 6.37 -22.37 1.52
CA GLN A 134 5.97 -22.54 2.93
C GLN A 134 4.73 -21.74 3.31
N PHE A 135 4.29 -20.83 2.47
CA PHE A 135 3.20 -19.90 2.77
C PHE A 135 1.93 -20.24 2.00
N GLU A 136 0.81 -19.83 2.56
CA GLU A 136 -0.51 -20.05 1.96
C GLU A 136 -0.69 -19.22 0.69
N LYS A 137 -1.40 -19.80 -0.27
CA LYS A 137 -1.84 -19.10 -1.48
C LYS A 137 -3.22 -18.53 -1.25
N ALA A 138 -3.41 -17.29 -1.69
CA ALA A 138 -4.72 -16.67 -1.70
C ALA A 138 -5.68 -17.35 -2.66
N GLN A 139 -6.97 -17.28 -2.33
CA GLN A 139 -8.07 -17.55 -3.25
C GLN A 139 -8.78 -16.22 -3.52
N LEU A 140 -9.10 -15.94 -4.79
CA LEU A 140 -9.92 -14.77 -5.14
C LEU A 140 -11.36 -15.05 -4.74
N VAL A 141 -11.96 -14.17 -3.93
CA VAL A 141 -13.37 -14.24 -3.53
C VAL A 141 -14.21 -13.34 -4.41
N PHE A 142 -13.79 -12.09 -4.57
CA PHE A 142 -14.47 -11.10 -5.39
C PHE A 142 -13.49 -10.00 -5.79
N ALA A 143 -13.69 -9.42 -6.98
CA ALA A 143 -12.92 -8.28 -7.44
C ALA A 143 -13.76 -7.40 -8.36
N ASP A 144 -13.56 -6.08 -8.29
CA ASP A 144 -14.25 -5.12 -9.13
C ASP A 144 -13.28 -3.99 -9.51
N GLU A 145 -12.94 -3.91 -10.78
CA GLU A 145 -11.99 -2.92 -11.33
C GLU A 145 -12.49 -1.48 -11.20
N THR A 146 -13.83 -1.28 -11.11
CA THR A 146 -14.42 0.06 -10.98
C THR A 146 -14.16 0.69 -9.63
N TYR A 147 -13.85 -0.11 -8.60
CA TYR A 147 -13.41 0.34 -7.28
C TYR A 147 -11.89 0.19 -7.09
N ASP A 148 -11.21 -0.51 -8.01
CA ASP A 148 -9.85 -1.00 -7.82
C ASP A 148 -9.69 -1.76 -6.48
N LEU A 149 -10.66 -2.62 -6.14
CA LEU A 149 -10.68 -3.42 -4.92
C LEU A 149 -10.84 -4.91 -5.21
N ALA A 150 -10.25 -5.73 -4.36
CA ALA A 150 -10.44 -7.17 -4.34
C ALA A 150 -10.55 -7.71 -2.90
N VAL A 151 -11.36 -8.75 -2.73
CA VAL A 151 -11.39 -9.63 -1.56
C VAL A 151 -10.67 -10.91 -1.91
N ILE A 152 -9.67 -11.25 -1.11
CA ILE A 152 -8.97 -12.54 -1.17
C ILE A 152 -9.19 -13.29 0.14
N SER A 153 -9.18 -14.63 0.09
CA SER A 153 -9.21 -15.46 1.28
C SER A 153 -8.00 -16.38 1.36
N PHE A 154 -7.62 -16.76 2.57
CA PHE A 154 -6.52 -17.68 2.84
C PHE A 154 -6.72 -18.34 4.21
N LYS A 155 -6.07 -19.48 4.43
CA LYS A 155 -6.08 -20.17 5.73
C LYS A 155 -4.92 -19.71 6.59
N SER A 156 -5.13 -19.68 7.92
CA SER A 156 -4.04 -19.43 8.87
C SER A 156 -4.34 -20.16 10.18
N GLU A 157 -3.37 -20.95 10.66
CA GLU A 157 -3.39 -21.51 12.00
C GLU A 157 -3.09 -20.45 13.07
N LYS A 158 -2.38 -19.39 12.70
CA LYS A 158 -2.13 -18.25 13.56
C LYS A 158 -3.38 -17.37 13.59
N LYS A 159 -3.84 -17.03 14.79
CA LYS A 159 -4.92 -16.07 14.96
C LYS A 159 -4.46 -14.68 14.51
N LEU A 160 -5.09 -14.14 13.47
CA LEU A 160 -4.86 -12.80 12.96
C LEU A 160 -5.88 -11.83 13.55
N LYS A 161 -5.51 -10.55 13.58
CA LYS A 161 -6.42 -9.49 14.01
C LYS A 161 -7.34 -9.09 12.85
N VAL A 162 -8.64 -9.14 13.09
CA VAL A 162 -9.66 -8.57 12.21
C VAL A 162 -9.86 -7.11 12.59
N LEU A 163 -9.79 -6.19 11.62
CA LEU A 163 -10.04 -4.76 11.83
C LEU A 163 -11.43 -4.37 11.31
N PRO A 164 -12.20 -3.59 12.08
CA PRO A 164 -13.50 -3.12 11.63
C PRO A 164 -13.37 -2.03 10.56
N ILE A 165 -14.33 -2.01 9.63
CA ILE A 165 -14.48 -0.93 8.66
C ILE A 165 -15.29 0.20 9.32
N CYS A 166 -14.87 1.46 9.13
CA CYS A 166 -15.57 2.62 9.62
C CYS A 166 -16.88 2.84 8.86
N GLU A 167 -17.91 3.30 9.54
CA GLU A 167 -19.22 3.58 8.91
C GLU A 167 -19.20 4.90 8.10
N ASP A 168 -18.50 5.92 8.61
CA ASP A 168 -18.44 7.25 8.00
C ASP A 168 -17.08 7.50 7.32
N ASN A 169 -17.11 8.15 6.16
CA ASN A 169 -15.91 8.61 5.49
C ASN A 169 -15.09 9.57 6.37
N PRO A 170 -13.74 9.47 6.30
CA PRO A 170 -12.87 10.36 7.06
C PRO A 170 -13.00 11.80 6.57
N LYS A 171 -12.90 12.77 7.49
CA LYS A 171 -13.06 14.20 7.19
C LYS A 171 -11.75 14.81 6.69
N TYR A 172 -11.87 15.91 5.94
CA TYR A 172 -10.73 16.74 5.58
C TYR A 172 -9.87 17.07 6.80
N ASN A 173 -8.55 16.94 6.66
CA ASN A 173 -7.55 17.12 7.71
C ASN A 173 -7.63 16.13 8.89
N GLU A 174 -8.44 15.09 8.79
CA GLU A 174 -8.44 14.00 9.77
C GLU A 174 -7.09 13.28 9.74
N ALA A 175 -6.52 13.04 10.92
CA ALA A 175 -5.27 12.33 11.06
C ALA A 175 -5.46 10.83 10.81
N ILE A 176 -4.59 10.25 9.99
CA ILE A 176 -4.61 8.85 9.58
C ILE A 176 -3.23 8.19 9.75
N MET A 177 -3.24 6.88 9.74
CA MET A 177 -2.05 6.03 9.64
C MET A 177 -2.24 5.05 8.48
N VAL A 178 -1.18 4.83 7.71
CA VAL A 178 -1.12 3.79 6.66
C VAL A 178 -0.12 2.73 7.10
N ILE A 179 -0.49 1.45 7.00
CA ILE A 179 0.42 0.32 7.20
C ILE A 179 0.61 -0.36 5.86
N SER A 180 1.83 -0.35 5.34
CA SER A 180 2.12 -0.73 3.95
C SER A 180 3.47 -1.44 3.81
N ASN A 181 3.79 -1.88 2.57
CA ASN A 181 5.04 -2.57 2.25
C ASN A 181 5.80 -1.84 1.12
N PRO A 182 6.13 -0.55 1.27
CA PRO A 182 6.75 0.24 0.22
C PRO A 182 8.13 -0.34 -0.15
N GLU A 183 8.37 -0.59 -1.44
CA GLU A 183 9.64 -1.10 -1.97
C GLU A 183 10.16 -2.37 -1.27
N GLY A 184 9.21 -3.18 -0.73
CA GLY A 184 9.52 -4.39 0.04
C GLY A 184 9.91 -4.16 1.50
N GLU A 185 9.88 -2.90 2.00
CA GLU A 185 9.97 -2.59 3.44
C GLU A 185 8.66 -3.02 4.11
N ARG A 186 8.67 -4.21 4.73
CA ARG A 186 7.45 -4.85 5.25
C ARG A 186 6.90 -4.15 6.47
N PHE A 187 5.58 -3.96 6.49
CA PHE A 187 4.82 -3.42 7.62
C PHE A 187 5.28 -2.02 8.06
N PHE A 188 5.79 -1.26 7.11
CA PHE A 188 6.11 0.16 7.32
C PHE A 188 4.83 0.94 7.64
N HIS A 189 4.89 1.78 8.66
CA HIS A 189 3.76 2.63 9.02
C HIS A 189 4.13 4.10 8.87
N SER A 190 3.28 4.80 8.14
CA SER A 190 3.39 6.23 7.89
C SER A 190 2.16 6.97 8.42
N TYR A 191 2.34 8.24 8.75
CA TYR A 191 1.29 9.07 9.31
C TYR A 191 1.00 10.25 8.40
N GLY A 192 -0.27 10.63 8.33
CA GLY A 192 -0.69 11.76 7.51
C GLY A 192 -2.08 12.26 7.87
N ASN A 193 -2.61 13.06 6.97
CA ASN A 193 -3.95 13.59 7.06
C ASN A 193 -4.66 13.41 5.72
N ILE A 194 -6.00 13.36 5.78
CA ILE A 194 -6.84 13.45 4.60
C ILE A 194 -6.70 14.83 3.96
N CYS A 195 -6.39 14.87 2.66
CA CYS A 195 -6.14 16.10 1.90
C CYS A 195 -7.30 16.49 0.98
N SER A 196 -8.27 15.61 0.76
CA SER A 196 -9.48 15.91 -0.01
C SER A 196 -10.60 16.41 0.89
N LYS A 197 -11.41 17.36 0.38
CA LYS A 197 -12.71 17.72 0.95
C LYS A 197 -13.84 16.91 0.32
N ASP A 198 -13.66 16.58 -0.95
CA ASP A 198 -14.61 15.87 -1.80
C ASP A 198 -13.88 14.73 -2.52
N TYR A 199 -14.62 13.89 -3.22
CA TYR A 199 -14.06 12.83 -4.04
C TYR A 199 -13.08 13.38 -5.09
N TYR A 200 -11.99 12.67 -5.26
CA TYR A 200 -11.00 12.89 -6.30
C TYR A 200 -11.03 11.72 -7.27
N ILE A 201 -11.22 11.99 -8.56
CA ILE A 201 -11.16 10.96 -9.58
C ILE A 201 -9.68 10.64 -9.86
N PHE A 202 -9.29 9.43 -9.55
CA PHE A 202 -7.93 8.92 -9.80
C PHE A 202 -7.91 8.08 -11.07
N GLU A 203 -7.01 8.44 -11.97
CA GLU A 203 -6.71 7.67 -13.19
C GLU A 203 -5.33 7.05 -12.99
N SER A 204 -5.27 5.72 -12.93
CA SER A 204 -4.02 4.99 -12.86
C SER A 204 -3.40 4.83 -14.26
N ASN A 205 -2.11 4.49 -14.31
CA ASN A 205 -1.45 4.14 -15.58
C ASN A 205 -1.72 2.67 -15.99
N ASP A 206 -2.52 1.93 -15.22
CA ASP A 206 -2.72 0.47 -15.37
C ASP A 206 -3.90 0.10 -16.29
N GLU A 207 -4.36 1.01 -17.14
CA GLU A 207 -5.52 0.83 -18.03
C GLU A 207 -6.84 0.50 -17.30
N LEU A 208 -6.92 0.83 -16.00
CA LEU A 208 -8.12 0.66 -15.20
C LEU A 208 -9.10 1.83 -15.38
N PRO A 209 -10.40 1.63 -15.15
CA PRO A 209 -11.35 2.71 -15.10
C PRO A 209 -10.97 3.75 -14.04
N PRO A 210 -11.36 5.03 -14.23
CA PRO A 210 -11.19 6.06 -13.20
C PRO A 210 -11.92 5.70 -11.91
N VAL A 211 -11.24 5.83 -10.76
CA VAL A 211 -11.76 5.46 -9.44
C VAL A 211 -12.03 6.71 -8.59
N SER A 212 -13.17 6.73 -7.91
CA SER A 212 -13.49 7.76 -6.90
C SER A 212 -12.70 7.51 -5.62
N THR A 213 -11.88 8.48 -5.21
CA THR A 213 -10.90 8.33 -4.12
C THR A 213 -10.86 9.55 -3.22
N PHE A 214 -10.19 9.42 -2.07
CA PHE A 214 -9.70 10.54 -1.27
C PHE A 214 -8.18 10.60 -1.32
N LYS A 215 -7.64 11.84 -1.35
CA LYS A 215 -6.19 12.07 -1.22
C LYS A 215 -5.76 12.12 0.24
N HIS A 216 -4.55 11.65 0.48
CA HIS A 216 -3.88 11.79 1.77
C HIS A 216 -2.37 12.11 1.59
N ASN A 217 -1.72 12.52 2.66
CA ASN A 217 -0.29 12.82 2.66
C ASN A 217 0.55 11.91 3.59
N ALA A 218 0.01 10.76 4.01
CA ALA A 218 0.80 9.68 4.55
C ALA A 218 1.69 9.10 3.43
N TYR A 219 2.95 8.80 3.74
CA TYR A 219 3.91 8.30 2.74
C TYR A 219 3.48 6.95 2.17
N GLU A 220 3.60 6.79 0.87
CA GLU A 220 3.41 5.55 0.14
C GLU A 220 4.44 5.44 -1.01
N ASN A 221 4.69 4.22 -1.48
CA ASN A 221 5.49 3.93 -2.66
C ASN A 221 5.05 2.61 -3.29
N TYR A 222 5.70 2.16 -4.35
CA TYR A 222 5.46 0.85 -4.97
C TYR A 222 5.43 -0.25 -3.91
N GLY A 223 4.39 -1.09 -3.91
CA GLY A 223 4.12 -2.09 -2.86
C GLY A 223 3.15 -1.62 -1.77
N SER A 224 2.82 -0.32 -1.73
CA SER A 224 1.77 0.19 -0.83
C SER A 224 0.35 -0.02 -1.35
N SER A 225 0.16 -0.48 -2.59
CA SER A 225 -1.16 -0.83 -3.13
C SER A 225 -1.84 -1.90 -2.27
N GLY A 226 -3.12 -1.72 -1.94
CA GLY A 226 -3.89 -2.58 -1.05
C GLY A 226 -3.65 -2.34 0.44
N SER A 227 -2.81 -1.35 0.82
CA SER A 227 -2.55 -1.07 2.23
C SER A 227 -3.73 -0.40 2.93
N VAL A 228 -3.83 -0.70 4.23
CA VAL A 228 -4.87 -0.15 5.08
C VAL A 228 -4.58 1.30 5.45
N VAL A 229 -5.63 2.12 5.41
CA VAL A 229 -5.65 3.46 6.00
C VAL A 229 -6.54 3.43 7.24
N LEU A 230 -5.97 3.77 8.39
CA LEU A 230 -6.61 3.68 9.70
C LEU A 230 -6.87 5.06 10.31
N ASN A 231 -7.99 5.19 11.00
CA ASN A 231 -8.28 6.33 11.89
C ASN A 231 -7.67 6.13 13.28
N LYS A 232 -7.87 7.10 14.18
CA LYS A 232 -7.40 7.03 15.58
C LYS A 232 -8.03 5.93 16.43
N LYS A 233 -9.13 5.32 15.99
CA LYS A 233 -9.76 4.18 16.67
C LYS A 233 -9.23 2.83 16.16
N MET A 234 -8.33 2.83 15.17
CA MET A 234 -7.86 1.65 14.44
C MET A 234 -8.96 0.98 13.62
N GLU A 235 -9.88 1.77 13.09
CA GLU A 235 -10.88 1.36 12.12
C GLU A 235 -10.36 1.63 10.70
N ILE A 236 -10.71 0.78 9.75
CA ILE A 236 -10.39 0.93 8.33
C ILE A 236 -11.22 2.08 7.77
N VAL A 237 -10.59 3.19 7.40
CA VAL A 237 -11.22 4.34 6.74
C VAL A 237 -10.96 4.37 5.23
N GLY A 238 -10.10 3.50 4.74
CA GLY A 238 -9.84 3.35 3.32
C GLY A 238 -8.78 2.29 3.00
N ILE A 239 -8.73 1.94 1.72
CA ILE A 239 -7.67 1.11 1.12
C ILE A 239 -6.87 1.97 0.15
N ASN A 240 -5.56 2.09 0.38
CA ASN A 240 -4.65 2.82 -0.50
C ASN A 240 -4.49 2.05 -1.82
N ILE A 241 -4.70 2.72 -2.94
CA ILE A 241 -4.59 2.12 -4.27
C ILE A 241 -3.50 2.77 -5.15
N GLY A 242 -2.83 3.81 -4.65
CA GLY A 242 -1.77 4.47 -5.40
C GLY A 242 -1.55 5.91 -4.96
N GLY A 243 -0.95 6.71 -5.83
CA GLY A 243 -0.67 8.11 -5.52
C GLY A 243 -0.09 8.89 -6.69
N GLY A 244 0.21 10.15 -6.42
CA GLY A 244 0.86 11.07 -7.35
C GLY A 244 2.31 11.31 -6.98
N ARG A 245 3.15 11.37 -8.01
CA ARG A 245 4.57 11.67 -7.91
C ARG A 245 4.95 12.91 -8.72
N ASP A 246 6.06 13.53 -8.40
CA ASP A 246 6.59 14.63 -9.22
C ASP A 246 7.40 14.10 -10.42
N PHE A 247 7.91 15.03 -11.23
CA PHE A 247 8.70 14.69 -12.42
C PHE A 247 10.03 13.95 -12.13
N MET A 248 10.47 13.94 -10.87
CA MET A 248 11.63 13.17 -10.39
C MET A 248 11.22 11.87 -9.67
N ASN A 249 9.97 11.41 -9.84
CA ASN A 249 9.41 10.24 -9.22
C ASN A 249 9.36 10.28 -7.68
N ARG A 250 9.27 11.49 -7.06
CA ARG A 250 9.18 11.66 -5.62
C ARG A 250 7.72 11.79 -5.19
N PHE A 251 7.40 11.26 -4.02
CA PHE A 251 6.07 11.26 -3.42
C PHE A 251 5.46 12.67 -3.31
N LYS A 252 4.21 12.82 -3.70
CA LYS A 252 3.39 14.03 -3.53
C LYS A 252 2.15 13.79 -2.69
N TYR A 253 1.40 12.74 -2.97
CA TYR A 253 0.20 12.34 -2.24
C TYR A 253 -0.13 10.88 -2.54
N GLY A 254 -0.78 10.21 -1.59
CA GLY A 254 -1.44 8.93 -1.81
C GLY A 254 -2.94 9.12 -2.11
N VAL A 255 -3.56 8.10 -2.69
CA VAL A 255 -5.01 8.02 -2.91
C VAL A 255 -5.56 6.73 -2.33
N MET A 256 -6.74 6.81 -1.73
CA MET A 256 -7.42 5.67 -1.14
C MET A 256 -8.88 5.59 -1.59
N VAL A 257 -9.41 4.39 -1.71
CA VAL A 257 -10.84 4.13 -1.77
C VAL A 257 -11.40 4.28 -0.36
N PRO A 258 -12.33 5.21 -0.10
CA PRO A 258 -12.85 5.45 1.26
C PRO A 258 -13.85 4.37 1.71
N CYS A 259 -14.08 4.29 3.02
CA CYS A 259 -14.87 3.22 3.66
C CYS A 259 -16.33 3.12 3.15
N GLU A 260 -16.96 4.22 2.75
CA GLU A 260 -18.28 4.18 2.11
C GLU A 260 -18.26 3.32 0.83
N LEU A 261 -17.28 3.55 -0.07
CA LEU A 261 -17.14 2.79 -1.31
C LEU A 261 -16.65 1.34 -1.05
N ILE A 262 -15.88 1.12 0.02
CA ILE A 262 -15.54 -0.24 0.46
C ILE A 262 -16.81 -1.00 0.87
N SER A 263 -17.71 -0.35 1.60
CA SER A 263 -18.99 -0.95 2.02
C SER A 263 -19.87 -1.29 0.83
N GLU A 264 -20.03 -0.39 -0.14
CA GLU A 264 -20.73 -0.65 -1.39
C GLU A 264 -20.13 -1.84 -2.18
N PHE A 265 -18.80 -1.89 -2.27
CA PHE A 265 -18.08 -3.00 -2.91
C PHE A 265 -18.35 -4.34 -2.20
N LEU A 266 -18.33 -4.36 -0.86
CA LEU A 266 -18.61 -5.57 -0.08
C LEU A 266 -20.08 -6.00 -0.16
N GLU A 267 -21.04 -5.07 -0.28
CA GLU A 267 -22.43 -5.40 -0.56
C GLU A 267 -22.60 -6.13 -1.89
N LYS A 268 -21.89 -5.70 -2.95
CA LYS A 268 -21.86 -6.42 -4.23
C LYS A 268 -21.21 -7.81 -4.11
N CYS A 269 -20.12 -7.92 -3.34
CA CYS A 269 -19.47 -9.20 -3.04
C CYS A 269 -20.46 -10.20 -2.43
N ASN A 270 -21.22 -9.77 -1.44
CA ASN A 270 -22.20 -10.62 -0.76
C ASN A 270 -23.36 -11.05 -1.68
N GLN A 271 -23.80 -10.17 -2.59
CA GLN A 271 -24.86 -10.50 -3.56
C GLN A 271 -24.44 -11.51 -4.61
N ASN A 272 -23.16 -11.55 -4.96
CA ASN A 272 -22.64 -12.50 -5.96
C ASN A 272 -22.32 -13.89 -5.36
N ASN A 273 -22.26 -14.01 -4.02
CA ASN A 273 -22.00 -15.26 -3.32
C ASN A 273 -23.29 -15.97 -2.82
N THR A 274 -24.48 -15.38 -3.07
CA THR A 274 -25.82 -15.96 -2.81
C THR A 274 -26.45 -16.47 -4.10
#